data_e56075858ef372f398bad46514a2d234
#
_entry.id   e56075858ef372f398bad46514a2d234
#
_cell.length_a   1.000
_cell.length_b   1.000
_cell.length_c   1.000
_cell.angle_alpha   90.00
_cell.angle_beta   90.00
_cell.angle_gamma   90.00
#
_symmetry.space_group_name_H-M   'P 1'
#
loop_
_entity.id
_entity.type
_entity.pdbx_description
1 polymer ?
#
loop_
_entity_poly.entity_id
_entity_poly.type
_entity_poly.pdbx_seq_one_letter_code
_entity_poly.pdbx_strand_id
1 'polypeptide(L)'
;PAILPPDWVFGPWISANHWNTQKETEKQIELLKKYQFPATVLVLEAWSDEATFYIFNGAKYKEKPNGAPFAVGDFDYSESAYWPNPQEMIEKLHKAGLHLVLWQVPVYKQQGDDEIRNHQNDLDREDAVKRSLCIHNLDGTPYKIPEGHWFPGSMIPDFTNPETCKTWFGKRQYLLNMGVDGFKTDGGEFVCTDAVSFYDGSTGKESRNYYPQQYTKAYTKF
;
A
#
# COMPACT_ATOMS: atom_id res chain seq x y z
N PRO A 1 -0.11 19.68 -18.27
CA PRO A 1 1.08 19.08 -18.85
C PRO A 1 1.40 17.79 -18.09
N ALA A 2 1.87 16.74 -18.80
CA ALA A 2 2.36 15.55 -18.15
C ALA A 2 3.60 15.89 -17.30
N ILE A 3 3.71 15.32 -16.11
CA ILE A 3 4.91 15.44 -15.27
C ILE A 3 5.97 14.50 -15.88
N LEU A 4 7.15 15.04 -16.18
CA LEU A 4 8.26 14.21 -16.61
C LEU A 4 8.78 13.42 -15.40
N PRO A 5 8.80 12.07 -15.45
CA PRO A 5 9.35 11.28 -14.38
C PRO A 5 10.89 11.44 -14.30
N PRO A 6 11.51 11.17 -13.14
CA PRO A 6 12.96 11.20 -13.00
C PRO A 6 13.64 10.09 -13.82
N ASP A 7 14.89 10.29 -14.20
CA ASP A 7 15.63 9.41 -15.13
C ASP A 7 15.73 7.95 -14.66
N TRP A 8 15.80 7.71 -13.35
CA TRP A 8 15.89 6.36 -12.79
C TRP A 8 14.66 5.48 -13.10
N VAL A 9 13.49 6.08 -13.37
CA VAL A 9 12.27 5.35 -13.75
C VAL A 9 12.44 4.58 -15.05
N PHE A 10 13.32 5.02 -15.94
CA PHE A 10 13.56 4.40 -17.26
C PHE A 10 14.59 3.27 -17.23
N GLY A 11 15.23 3.01 -16.10
CA GLY A 11 16.14 1.89 -15.93
C GLY A 11 15.42 0.56 -15.64
N PRO A 12 16.17 -0.57 -15.57
CA PRO A 12 15.58 -1.87 -15.22
C PRO A 12 15.04 -1.91 -13.79
N TRP A 13 13.83 -2.39 -13.65
CA TRP A 13 13.18 -2.66 -12.38
C TRP A 13 13.27 -4.15 -12.06
N ILE A 14 13.65 -4.49 -10.83
CA ILE A 14 13.73 -5.87 -10.35
C ILE A 14 12.75 -6.10 -9.23
N SER A 15 12.10 -7.26 -9.24
CA SER A 15 11.08 -7.64 -8.25
C SER A 15 11.02 -9.15 -8.07
N ALA A 16 10.69 -9.60 -6.85
CA ALA A 16 10.32 -10.98 -6.59
C ALA A 16 9.50 -11.11 -5.30
N ASN A 17 8.45 -11.92 -5.34
CA ASN A 17 7.54 -12.13 -4.20
C ASN A 17 8.22 -12.72 -2.97
N HIS A 18 9.31 -13.48 -3.13
CA HIS A 18 10.02 -14.10 -2.02
C HIS A 18 11.11 -13.22 -1.39
N TRP A 19 11.31 -11.99 -1.86
CA TRP A 19 12.17 -11.00 -1.18
C TRP A 19 11.39 -10.34 -0.06
N ASN A 20 11.15 -11.07 1.01
CA ASN A 20 10.30 -10.70 2.13
C ASN A 20 11.05 -10.48 3.44
N THR A 21 12.37 -10.35 3.37
CA THR A 21 13.24 -10.02 4.50
C THR A 21 14.32 -9.00 4.11
N GLN A 22 14.76 -8.21 5.08
CA GLN A 22 15.87 -7.29 4.92
C GLN A 22 17.14 -8.00 4.45
N LYS A 23 17.45 -9.16 5.05
CA LYS A 23 18.63 -9.98 4.70
C LYS A 23 18.62 -10.38 3.22
N GLU A 24 17.47 -10.85 2.70
CA GLU A 24 17.39 -11.24 1.29
C GLU A 24 17.48 -10.02 0.37
N THR A 25 16.85 -8.90 0.75
CA THR A 25 16.94 -7.64 0.01
C THR A 25 18.39 -7.13 -0.08
N GLU A 26 19.11 -7.11 1.05
CA GLU A 26 20.51 -6.68 1.08
C GLU A 26 21.42 -7.61 0.26
N LYS A 27 21.14 -8.92 0.24
CA LYS A 27 21.82 -9.88 -0.63
C LYS A 27 21.61 -9.55 -2.13
N GLN A 28 20.42 -9.07 -2.53
CA GLN A 28 20.19 -8.66 -3.91
C GLN A 28 21.06 -7.46 -4.28
N ILE A 29 21.26 -6.50 -3.38
CA ILE A 29 22.18 -5.37 -3.61
C ILE A 29 23.60 -5.86 -3.91
N GLU A 30 24.07 -6.85 -3.13
CA GLU A 30 25.40 -7.44 -3.32
C GLU A 30 25.53 -8.16 -4.68
N LEU A 31 24.48 -8.94 -5.05
CA LEU A 31 24.44 -9.66 -6.32
C LEU A 31 24.43 -8.72 -7.52
N LEU A 32 23.63 -7.64 -7.46
CA LEU A 32 23.61 -6.61 -8.51
C LEU A 32 24.95 -5.98 -8.72
N LYS A 33 25.65 -5.62 -7.63
CA LYS A 33 27.02 -5.08 -7.70
C LYS A 33 28.01 -6.10 -8.26
N LYS A 34 27.96 -7.34 -7.76
CA LYS A 34 28.85 -8.42 -8.19
C LYS A 34 28.75 -8.70 -9.68
N TYR A 35 27.54 -8.75 -10.21
CA TYR A 35 27.28 -9.07 -11.63
C TYR A 35 27.14 -7.83 -12.51
N GLN A 36 27.33 -6.62 -11.95
CA GLN A 36 27.21 -5.35 -12.68
C GLN A 36 25.88 -5.22 -13.44
N PHE A 37 24.80 -5.73 -12.84
CA PHE A 37 23.47 -5.60 -13.44
C PHE A 37 22.94 -4.17 -13.23
N PRO A 38 22.50 -3.47 -14.29
CA PRO A 38 22.22 -2.03 -14.27
C PRO A 38 20.80 -1.72 -13.75
N ALA A 39 20.31 -2.40 -12.70
CA ALA A 39 19.03 -2.08 -12.10
C ALA A 39 19.04 -0.68 -11.48
N THR A 40 17.93 0.02 -11.62
CA THR A 40 17.70 1.33 -11.00
C THR A 40 16.65 1.28 -9.89
N VAL A 41 15.76 0.28 -9.93
CA VAL A 41 14.66 0.13 -8.97
C VAL A 41 14.60 -1.29 -8.44
N LEU A 42 14.41 -1.41 -7.13
CA LEU A 42 14.03 -2.64 -6.45
C LEU A 42 12.60 -2.49 -5.93
N VAL A 43 11.71 -3.38 -6.37
CA VAL A 43 10.33 -3.45 -5.89
C VAL A 43 10.22 -4.55 -4.85
N LEU A 44 9.75 -4.21 -3.65
CA LEU A 44 9.38 -5.20 -2.63
C LEU A 44 7.88 -5.46 -2.68
N GLU A 45 7.52 -6.72 -2.96
CA GLU A 45 6.13 -7.18 -3.03
C GLU A 45 5.60 -7.56 -1.65
N ALA A 46 6.22 -8.52 -0.99
CA ALA A 46 5.80 -9.09 0.30
C ALA A 46 6.55 -8.44 1.48
N TRP A 47 6.49 -7.12 1.59
CA TRP A 47 7.20 -6.35 2.61
C TRP A 47 6.35 -6.09 3.86
N SER A 48 5.03 -6.03 3.69
CA SER A 48 4.09 -5.57 4.72
C SER A 48 3.57 -6.70 5.62
N ASP A 49 2.77 -6.32 6.59
CA ASP A 49 2.04 -7.20 7.49
C ASP A 49 0.90 -8.00 6.84
N GLU A 50 0.74 -7.89 5.51
CA GLU A 50 -0.28 -8.56 4.70
C GLU A 50 -1.74 -8.29 5.15
N ALA A 51 -1.95 -7.28 5.98
CA ALA A 51 -3.27 -6.87 6.48
C ALA A 51 -3.53 -5.39 6.23
N THR A 52 -2.66 -4.51 6.72
CA THR A 52 -2.80 -3.06 6.52
C THR A 52 -2.17 -2.58 5.21
N PHE A 53 -1.17 -3.30 4.67
CA PHE A 53 -0.38 -2.94 3.49
C PHE A 53 0.34 -1.59 3.60
N TYR A 54 0.58 -1.13 4.83
CA TYR A 54 1.40 0.06 5.08
C TYR A 54 2.34 -0.09 6.29
N ILE A 55 2.38 -1.24 6.96
CA ILE A 55 3.29 -1.53 8.08
C ILE A 55 4.25 -2.64 7.66
N PHE A 56 5.55 -2.44 7.87
CA PHE A 56 6.55 -3.48 7.65
C PHE A 56 6.29 -4.70 8.56
N ASN A 57 6.33 -5.90 7.98
CA ASN A 57 6.05 -7.13 8.70
C ASN A 57 6.97 -7.32 9.92
N GLY A 58 6.37 -7.68 11.05
CA GLY A 58 7.08 -7.90 12.31
C GLY A 58 7.43 -6.63 13.10
N ALA A 59 6.98 -5.45 12.67
CA ALA A 59 7.10 -4.22 13.46
C ALA A 59 6.26 -4.31 14.73
N LYS A 60 6.80 -3.84 15.85
CA LYS A 60 6.03 -3.56 17.06
C LYS A 60 5.60 -2.10 17.06
N TYR A 61 4.36 -1.84 17.42
CA TYR A 61 3.78 -0.51 17.47
C TYR A 61 2.55 -0.50 18.38
N LYS A 62 2.11 0.69 18.75
CA LYS A 62 0.81 0.90 19.40
C LYS A 62 -0.23 1.24 18.34
N GLU A 63 -1.35 0.56 18.35
CA GLU A 63 -2.45 0.78 17.42
C GLU A 63 -2.99 2.21 17.51
N LYS A 64 -3.37 2.76 16.35
CA LYS A 64 -3.90 4.12 16.24
C LYS A 64 -5.32 4.11 15.66
N PRO A 65 -6.33 4.41 16.48
CA PRO A 65 -7.72 4.49 16.02
C PRO A 65 -8.02 5.79 15.25
N ASN A 66 -9.22 5.87 14.70
CA ASN A 66 -9.79 7.07 14.06
C ASN A 66 -8.93 7.67 12.94
N GLY A 67 -8.26 6.82 12.17
CA GLY A 67 -7.44 7.25 11.05
C GLY A 67 -6.21 8.07 11.42
N ALA A 68 -5.77 8.03 12.68
CA ALA A 68 -4.59 8.78 13.11
C ALA A 68 -3.33 8.33 12.35
N PRO A 69 -2.50 9.28 11.86
CA PRO A 69 -1.31 8.98 11.08
C PRO A 69 -0.22 8.34 11.94
N PHE A 70 0.67 7.58 11.28
CA PHE A 70 1.90 7.08 11.87
C PHE A 70 3.09 7.99 11.55
N ALA A 71 4.05 8.03 12.48
CA ALA A 71 5.36 8.62 12.29
C ALA A 71 6.43 7.51 12.31
N VAL A 72 7.63 7.78 11.80
CA VAL A 72 8.75 6.81 11.78
C VAL A 72 9.05 6.26 13.18
N GLY A 73 9.02 7.12 14.20
CA GLY A 73 9.30 6.73 15.59
C GLY A 73 8.20 5.97 16.31
N ASP A 74 7.05 5.71 15.67
CA ASP A 74 5.97 4.89 16.26
C ASP A 74 6.24 3.38 16.17
N PHE A 75 7.27 2.98 15.41
CA PHE A 75 7.59 1.59 15.13
C PHE A 75 8.90 1.16 15.79
N ASP A 76 8.88 0.01 16.45
CA ASP A 76 10.06 -0.70 16.91
C ASP A 76 10.27 -1.96 16.05
N TYR A 77 11.38 -1.98 15.33
CA TYR A 77 11.79 -3.08 14.44
C TYR A 77 12.83 -4.00 15.07
N SER A 78 13.37 -3.69 16.26
CA SER A 78 14.53 -4.34 16.84
C SER A 78 14.40 -5.85 17.03
N GLU A 79 13.18 -6.36 17.20
CA GLU A 79 12.89 -7.78 17.32
C GLU A 79 12.25 -8.38 16.06
N SER A 80 12.14 -7.63 14.96
CA SER A 80 11.58 -8.14 13.71
C SER A 80 12.50 -9.19 13.09
N ALA A 81 11.98 -10.37 12.86
CA ALA A 81 12.68 -11.41 12.10
C ALA A 81 12.77 -11.09 10.59
N TYR A 82 11.95 -10.16 10.12
CA TYR A 82 11.84 -9.81 8.70
C TYR A 82 12.61 -8.54 8.37
N TRP A 83 12.36 -7.45 9.09
CA TRP A 83 12.85 -6.10 8.79
C TRP A 83 13.42 -5.45 10.06
N PRO A 84 14.59 -5.90 10.59
CA PRO A 84 15.14 -5.39 11.85
C PRO A 84 15.58 -3.91 11.80
N ASN A 85 15.87 -3.38 10.62
CA ASN A 85 16.20 -1.97 10.43
C ASN A 85 15.89 -1.52 9.00
N PRO A 86 14.60 -1.32 8.64
CA PRO A 86 14.22 -0.98 7.26
C PRO A 86 14.78 0.36 6.79
N GLN A 87 14.99 1.33 7.69
CA GLN A 87 15.60 2.61 7.32
C GLN A 87 17.04 2.46 6.87
N GLU A 88 17.85 1.69 7.59
CA GLU A 88 19.23 1.40 7.19
C GLU A 88 19.30 0.64 5.85
N MET A 89 18.36 -0.29 5.64
CA MET A 89 18.24 -1.01 4.36
C MET A 89 17.97 -0.04 3.21
N ILE A 90 17.05 0.91 3.38
CA ILE A 90 16.74 1.94 2.38
C ILE A 90 18.00 2.78 2.08
N GLU A 91 18.73 3.20 3.11
CA GLU A 91 19.98 3.92 2.93
C GLU A 91 21.03 3.12 2.15
N LYS A 92 21.13 1.80 2.41
CA LYS A 92 22.02 0.90 1.64
C LYS A 92 21.61 0.79 0.18
N LEU A 93 20.31 0.72 -0.11
CA LEU A 93 19.78 0.75 -1.49
C LEU A 93 20.18 2.05 -2.19
N HIS A 94 19.95 3.20 -1.57
CA HIS A 94 20.31 4.50 -2.13
C HIS A 94 21.83 4.64 -2.38
N LYS A 95 22.66 4.21 -1.43
CA LYS A 95 24.12 4.16 -1.59
C LYS A 95 24.58 3.24 -2.73
N ALA A 96 23.76 2.28 -3.11
CA ALA A 96 23.98 1.39 -4.25
C ALA A 96 23.44 1.94 -5.58
N GLY A 97 22.83 3.14 -5.58
CA GLY A 97 22.18 3.74 -6.76
C GLY A 97 20.82 3.13 -7.10
N LEU A 98 20.17 2.44 -6.14
CA LEU A 98 18.87 1.81 -6.30
C LEU A 98 17.79 2.64 -5.61
N HIS A 99 16.61 2.69 -6.21
CA HIS A 99 15.41 3.26 -5.62
C HIS A 99 14.48 2.16 -5.10
N LEU A 100 13.81 2.41 -3.98
CA LEU A 100 12.87 1.47 -3.37
C LEU A 100 11.43 1.82 -3.72
N VAL A 101 10.73 0.86 -4.32
CA VAL A 101 9.29 0.93 -4.56
C VAL A 101 8.60 -0.17 -3.77
N LEU A 102 7.55 0.19 -3.03
CA LEU A 102 6.78 -0.74 -2.21
C LEU A 102 5.43 -1.06 -2.88
N TRP A 103 5.10 -2.34 -2.89
CA TRP A 103 3.81 -2.82 -3.39
C TRP A 103 2.64 -2.31 -2.54
N GLN A 104 1.54 -1.94 -3.20
CA GLN A 104 0.31 -1.45 -2.59
C GLN A 104 -0.93 -2.02 -3.29
N VAL A 105 -2.00 -2.17 -2.53
CA VAL A 105 -3.33 -2.55 -3.02
C VAL A 105 -4.40 -1.70 -2.32
N PRO A 106 -5.46 -1.24 -3.03
CA PRO A 106 -6.44 -0.33 -2.47
C PRO A 106 -7.59 -1.09 -1.77
N VAL A 107 -7.28 -1.77 -0.68
CA VAL A 107 -8.28 -2.51 0.11
C VAL A 107 -8.17 -2.25 1.61
N TYR A 108 -9.31 -2.23 2.30
CA TYR A 108 -9.43 -2.49 3.71
C TYR A 108 -9.69 -3.99 3.86
N LYS A 109 -8.63 -4.78 4.07
CA LYS A 109 -8.65 -6.23 3.92
C LYS A 109 -9.64 -6.92 4.86
N GLN A 110 -10.46 -7.81 4.32
CA GLN A 110 -11.16 -8.83 5.12
C GLN A 110 -10.17 -9.94 5.42
N GLN A 111 -9.80 -10.13 6.68
CA GLN A 111 -8.97 -11.24 7.09
C GLN A 111 -9.79 -12.53 7.18
N GLY A 112 -9.21 -13.64 6.72
CA GLY A 112 -9.78 -14.98 6.87
C GLY A 112 -9.66 -15.49 8.31
N ASP A 113 -10.41 -16.54 8.62
CA ASP A 113 -10.42 -17.15 9.95
C ASP A 113 -9.09 -17.86 10.31
N ASP A 114 -8.31 -18.23 9.31
CA ASP A 114 -6.99 -18.88 9.43
C ASP A 114 -5.83 -17.86 9.49
N GLU A 115 -6.10 -16.57 9.32
CA GLU A 115 -5.10 -15.51 9.42
C GLU A 115 -4.93 -15.01 10.86
N ILE A 116 -3.70 -14.64 11.22
CA ILE A 116 -3.43 -13.95 12.49
C ILE A 116 -4.13 -12.59 12.47
N ARG A 117 -5.01 -12.35 13.44
CA ARG A 117 -5.79 -11.13 13.54
C ARG A 117 -4.89 -9.90 13.70
N ASN A 118 -5.07 -8.92 12.83
CA ASN A 118 -4.37 -7.64 12.88
C ASN A 118 -5.33 -6.55 13.40
N HIS A 119 -5.14 -6.12 14.65
CA HIS A 119 -6.01 -5.15 15.31
C HIS A 119 -5.99 -3.77 14.64
N GLN A 120 -4.85 -3.34 14.05
CA GLN A 120 -4.81 -2.08 13.32
C GLN A 120 -5.69 -2.13 12.06
N ASN A 121 -5.70 -3.24 11.35
CA ASN A 121 -6.58 -3.44 10.21
C ASN A 121 -8.06 -3.41 10.63
N ASP A 122 -8.40 -3.97 11.80
CA ASP A 122 -9.77 -3.89 12.33
C ASP A 122 -10.20 -2.46 12.60
N LEU A 123 -9.36 -1.68 13.29
CA LEU A 123 -9.60 -0.26 13.58
C LEU A 123 -9.75 0.56 12.29
N ASP A 124 -8.95 0.25 11.26
CA ASP A 124 -9.02 0.93 9.97
C ASP A 124 -10.33 0.61 9.24
N ARG A 125 -10.79 -0.63 9.30
CA ARG A 125 -12.07 -1.06 8.74
C ARG A 125 -13.27 -0.42 9.45
N GLU A 126 -13.22 -0.39 10.78
CA GLU A 126 -14.26 0.27 11.60
C GLU A 126 -14.32 1.77 11.30
N ASP A 127 -13.18 2.44 11.21
CA ASP A 127 -13.08 3.86 10.88
C ASP A 127 -13.59 4.14 9.44
N ALA A 128 -13.24 3.27 8.49
CA ALA A 128 -13.70 3.38 7.11
C ALA A 128 -15.23 3.32 7.01
N VAL A 129 -15.87 2.41 7.76
CA VAL A 129 -17.33 2.33 7.82
C VAL A 129 -17.93 3.55 8.52
N LYS A 130 -17.44 3.87 9.72
CA LYS A 130 -17.97 4.97 10.55
C LYS A 130 -17.91 6.33 9.87
N ARG A 131 -16.87 6.59 9.08
CA ARG A 131 -16.62 7.87 8.42
C ARG A 131 -16.93 7.84 6.91
N SER A 132 -17.51 6.74 6.42
CA SER A 132 -17.83 6.58 4.97
C SER A 132 -16.62 6.82 4.08
N LEU A 133 -15.47 6.18 4.40
CA LEU A 133 -14.23 6.31 3.63
C LEU A 133 -14.10 5.27 2.50
N CYS A 134 -15.02 4.32 2.42
CA CYS A 134 -15.10 3.30 1.37
C CYS A 134 -16.28 3.57 0.45
N ILE A 135 -16.31 2.94 -0.73
CA ILE A 135 -17.47 3.00 -1.60
C ILE A 135 -18.67 2.23 -0.99
N HIS A 136 -19.88 2.60 -1.36
CA HIS A 136 -21.11 2.05 -0.81
C HIS A 136 -21.97 1.40 -1.89
N ASN A 137 -22.78 0.43 -1.48
CA ASN A 137 -23.93 -0.03 -2.27
C ASN A 137 -24.99 1.08 -2.32
N LEU A 138 -25.93 1.01 -3.26
CA LEU A 138 -27.01 2.01 -3.38
C LEU A 138 -27.95 2.07 -2.17
N ASP A 139 -27.95 1.03 -1.31
CA ASP A 139 -28.68 1.01 -0.04
C ASP A 139 -27.92 1.67 1.12
N GLY A 140 -26.73 2.22 0.86
CA GLY A 140 -25.88 2.88 1.84
C GLY A 140 -24.98 1.95 2.67
N THR A 141 -25.04 0.64 2.46
CA THR A 141 -24.12 -0.30 3.11
C THR A 141 -22.75 -0.26 2.44
N PRO A 142 -21.63 -0.52 3.19
CA PRO A 142 -20.31 -0.62 2.58
C PRO A 142 -20.26 -1.69 1.48
N TYR A 143 -19.77 -1.32 0.30
CA TYR A 143 -19.51 -2.29 -0.75
C TYR A 143 -18.38 -3.22 -0.35
N LYS A 144 -18.55 -4.51 -0.66
CA LYS A 144 -17.55 -5.56 -0.44
C LYS A 144 -17.23 -6.24 -1.76
N ILE A 145 -15.95 -6.52 -1.98
CA ILE A 145 -15.47 -7.28 -3.12
C ILE A 145 -16.15 -8.66 -3.11
N PRO A 146 -16.80 -9.09 -4.22
CA PRO A 146 -17.52 -10.37 -4.26
C PRO A 146 -16.60 -11.58 -4.14
N GLU A 147 -17.17 -12.71 -3.73
CA GLU A 147 -16.50 -14.00 -3.75
C GLU A 147 -16.02 -14.36 -5.17
N GLY A 148 -14.89 -15.08 -5.27
CA GLY A 148 -14.26 -15.42 -6.53
C GLY A 148 -13.37 -14.34 -7.14
N HIS A 149 -13.30 -13.15 -6.55
CA HIS A 149 -12.35 -12.10 -6.87
C HIS A 149 -11.18 -12.07 -5.89
N TRP A 150 -10.14 -11.34 -6.23
CA TRP A 150 -9.01 -11.12 -5.33
C TRP A 150 -9.45 -10.25 -4.14
N PHE A 151 -9.07 -10.60 -2.92
CA PHE A 151 -9.50 -9.97 -1.66
C PHE A 151 -11.03 -9.99 -1.40
N PRO A 152 -11.72 -11.14 -1.50
CA PRO A 152 -13.17 -11.20 -1.29
C PRO A 152 -13.55 -10.67 0.12
N GLY A 153 -14.72 -10.05 0.23
CA GLY A 153 -15.22 -9.46 1.48
C GLY A 153 -14.54 -8.17 1.94
N SER A 154 -13.42 -7.78 1.30
CA SER A 154 -12.73 -6.52 1.59
C SER A 154 -13.51 -5.32 1.07
N MET A 155 -13.38 -4.18 1.75
CA MET A 155 -13.89 -2.89 1.27
C MET A 155 -12.81 -2.16 0.49
N ILE A 156 -13.19 -1.29 -0.42
CA ILE A 156 -12.26 -0.46 -1.20
C ILE A 156 -12.40 1.03 -0.84
N PRO A 157 -11.27 1.75 -0.68
CA PRO A 157 -11.31 3.17 -0.35
C PRO A 157 -11.93 3.98 -1.49
N ASP A 158 -12.72 4.98 -1.14
CA ASP A 158 -13.29 5.93 -2.10
C ASP A 158 -12.33 7.12 -2.30
N PHE A 159 -11.49 7.08 -3.33
CA PHE A 159 -10.54 8.14 -3.62
C PHE A 159 -11.17 9.41 -4.23
N THR A 160 -12.49 9.44 -4.44
CA THR A 160 -13.23 10.68 -4.74
C THR A 160 -13.50 11.49 -3.48
N ASN A 161 -13.43 10.84 -2.29
CA ASN A 161 -13.60 11.48 -1.00
C ASN A 161 -12.26 12.05 -0.48
N PRO A 162 -12.13 13.38 -0.28
CA PRO A 162 -10.91 13.98 0.24
C PRO A 162 -10.47 13.47 1.63
N GLU A 163 -11.43 13.11 2.50
CA GLU A 163 -11.12 12.55 3.82
C GLU A 163 -10.55 11.14 3.72
N THR A 164 -10.98 10.35 2.74
CA THR A 164 -10.36 9.07 2.42
C THR A 164 -8.91 9.26 2.02
N CYS A 165 -8.64 10.16 1.07
CA CYS A 165 -7.27 10.47 0.64
C CYS A 165 -6.39 10.90 1.83
N LYS A 166 -6.87 11.84 2.64
CA LYS A 166 -6.16 12.32 3.83
C LYS A 166 -5.83 11.21 4.83
N THR A 167 -6.79 10.34 5.13
CA THR A 167 -6.62 9.23 6.07
C THR A 167 -5.69 8.16 5.50
N TRP A 168 -5.92 7.75 4.25
CA TRP A 168 -5.15 6.72 3.56
C TRP A 168 -3.67 7.08 3.43
N PHE A 169 -3.38 8.29 2.97
CA PHE A 169 -2.01 8.77 2.79
C PHE A 169 -1.36 9.21 4.10
N GLY A 170 -2.13 9.72 5.07
CA GLY A 170 -1.62 10.02 6.41
C GLY A 170 -0.99 8.80 7.10
N LYS A 171 -1.53 7.60 6.87
CA LYS A 171 -0.96 6.34 7.38
C LYS A 171 0.29 5.88 6.62
N ARG A 172 0.55 6.38 5.42
CA ARG A 172 1.67 6.02 4.54
C ARG A 172 2.78 7.05 4.49
N GLN A 173 2.53 8.27 4.95
CA GLN A 173 3.50 9.37 4.90
C GLN A 173 4.84 9.02 5.57
N TYR A 174 4.81 8.22 6.63
CA TYR A 174 6.03 7.82 7.33
C TYR A 174 6.98 6.99 6.44
N LEU A 175 6.45 6.23 5.47
CA LEU A 175 7.25 5.45 4.51
C LEU A 175 8.09 6.37 3.62
N LEU A 176 7.49 7.46 3.10
CA LEU A 176 8.24 8.49 2.37
C LEU A 176 9.26 9.18 3.26
N ASN A 177 8.91 9.45 4.53
CA ASN A 177 9.83 10.06 5.50
C ASN A 177 11.00 9.12 5.88
N MET A 178 10.84 7.80 5.72
CA MET A 178 11.92 6.81 5.85
C MET A 178 12.83 6.75 4.62
N GLY A 179 12.42 7.33 3.48
CA GLY A 179 13.17 7.32 2.23
C GLY A 179 12.64 6.38 1.15
N VAL A 180 11.43 5.82 1.28
CA VAL A 180 10.79 5.07 0.19
C VAL A 180 10.58 6.02 -1.00
N ASP A 181 10.97 5.60 -2.21
CA ASP A 181 10.97 6.44 -3.41
C ASP A 181 9.64 6.41 -4.16
N GLY A 182 8.83 5.37 -3.94
CA GLY A 182 7.54 5.25 -4.63
C GLY A 182 6.75 4.01 -4.28
N PHE A 183 5.62 3.86 -4.97
CA PHE A 183 4.69 2.76 -4.74
C PHE A 183 4.30 2.09 -6.05
N LYS A 184 4.35 0.75 -6.07
CA LYS A 184 3.71 -0.07 -7.10
C LYS A 184 2.23 -0.21 -6.72
N THR A 185 1.37 0.52 -7.42
CA THR A 185 -0.08 0.48 -7.23
C THR A 185 -0.68 -0.69 -8.00
N ASP A 186 -0.94 -1.79 -7.31
CA ASP A 186 -1.48 -3.01 -7.89
C ASP A 186 -2.99 -3.14 -7.65
N GLY A 187 -3.69 -3.93 -8.45
CA GLY A 187 -5.13 -4.08 -8.38
C GLY A 187 -5.88 -2.82 -8.84
N GLY A 188 -7.05 -2.59 -8.22
CA GLY A 188 -7.90 -1.45 -8.55
C GLY A 188 -9.12 -1.82 -9.41
N GLU A 189 -9.20 -3.04 -9.95
CA GLU A 189 -10.34 -3.54 -10.74
C GLU A 189 -11.43 -4.16 -9.85
N PHE A 190 -11.65 -3.57 -8.67
CA PHE A 190 -12.52 -4.15 -7.64
C PHE A 190 -13.98 -3.70 -7.70
N VAL A 191 -14.33 -2.75 -8.56
CA VAL A 191 -15.72 -2.31 -8.77
C VAL A 191 -16.44 -3.29 -9.71
N CYS A 192 -17.07 -4.33 -9.14
CA CYS A 192 -17.63 -5.45 -9.91
C CYS A 192 -19.10 -5.27 -10.29
N THR A 193 -19.75 -4.17 -9.90
CA THR A 193 -21.17 -3.92 -10.14
C THR A 193 -21.44 -2.45 -10.46
N ASP A 194 -22.54 -2.19 -11.19
CA ASP A 194 -23.03 -0.85 -11.45
C ASP A 194 -23.78 -0.26 -10.24
N ALA A 195 -24.21 -1.12 -9.30
CA ALA A 195 -25.07 -0.76 -8.16
C ALA A 195 -24.26 -0.26 -6.93
N VAL A 196 -23.26 0.59 -7.16
CA VAL A 196 -22.49 1.26 -6.11
C VAL A 196 -22.49 2.77 -6.33
N SER A 197 -22.22 3.51 -5.27
CA SER A 197 -22.12 4.97 -5.27
C SER A 197 -20.81 5.43 -4.65
N PHE A 198 -20.30 6.54 -5.16
CA PHE A 198 -19.08 7.23 -4.72
C PHE A 198 -19.43 8.56 -4.07
N TYR A 199 -18.49 9.10 -3.31
CA TYR A 199 -18.67 10.39 -2.62
C TYR A 199 -18.95 11.55 -3.57
N ASP A 200 -18.38 11.55 -4.78
CA ASP A 200 -18.61 12.58 -5.81
C ASP A 200 -19.96 12.44 -6.54
N GLY A 201 -20.79 11.46 -6.16
CA GLY A 201 -22.08 11.20 -6.75
C GLY A 201 -22.04 10.29 -7.99
N SER A 202 -20.87 9.87 -8.45
CA SER A 202 -20.77 8.88 -9.54
C SER A 202 -21.21 7.50 -9.07
N THR A 203 -21.60 6.65 -10.03
CA THR A 203 -22.05 5.27 -9.78
C THR A 203 -21.05 4.26 -10.33
N GLY A 204 -21.27 2.97 -10.05
CA GLY A 204 -20.42 1.92 -10.62
C GLY A 204 -20.48 1.89 -12.15
N LYS A 205 -21.58 2.35 -12.76
CA LYS A 205 -21.72 2.44 -14.21
C LYS A 205 -20.66 3.37 -14.83
N GLU A 206 -20.41 4.53 -14.20
CA GLU A 206 -19.39 5.48 -14.65
C GLU A 206 -18.01 5.09 -14.15
N SER A 207 -17.91 4.62 -12.91
CA SER A 207 -16.64 4.51 -12.17
C SER A 207 -15.97 3.14 -12.24
N ARG A 208 -16.63 2.10 -12.78
CA ARG A 208 -16.08 0.75 -12.86
C ARG A 208 -14.68 0.70 -13.50
N ASN A 209 -14.53 1.34 -14.67
CA ASN A 209 -13.26 1.44 -15.36
C ASN A 209 -12.47 2.72 -15.01
N TYR A 210 -13.09 3.64 -14.27
CA TYR A 210 -12.47 4.90 -13.87
C TYR A 210 -11.78 4.80 -12.49
N TYR A 211 -12.19 3.83 -11.66
CA TYR A 211 -11.60 3.65 -10.32
C TYR A 211 -10.08 3.43 -10.34
N PRO A 212 -9.49 2.60 -11.22
CA PRO A 212 -8.04 2.48 -11.31
C PRO A 212 -7.32 3.82 -11.59
N GLN A 213 -7.95 4.69 -12.39
CA GLN A 213 -7.42 6.03 -12.64
C GLN A 213 -7.54 6.93 -11.40
N GLN A 214 -8.64 6.87 -10.66
CA GLN A 214 -8.81 7.62 -9.40
C GLN A 214 -7.76 7.18 -8.37
N TYR A 215 -7.54 5.89 -8.24
CA TYR A 215 -6.53 5.29 -7.37
C TYR A 215 -5.11 5.77 -7.73
N THR A 216 -4.69 5.58 -8.96
CA THR A 216 -3.34 6.00 -9.42
C THR A 216 -3.17 7.52 -9.34
N LYS A 217 -4.20 8.30 -9.68
CA LYS A 217 -4.19 9.77 -9.55
C LYS A 217 -4.04 10.21 -8.09
N ALA A 218 -4.65 9.50 -7.13
CA ALA A 218 -4.51 9.80 -5.72
C ALA A 218 -3.06 9.56 -5.24
N TYR A 219 -2.43 8.44 -5.64
CA TYR A 219 -1.02 8.16 -5.36
C TYR A 219 -0.06 9.14 -6.04
N THR A 220 -0.36 9.58 -7.26
CA THR A 220 0.46 10.58 -7.97
C THR A 220 0.45 11.95 -7.28
N LYS A 221 -0.62 12.28 -6.56
CA LYS A 221 -0.71 13.53 -5.80
C LYS A 221 -0.05 13.45 -4.42
N PHE A 222 0.05 12.27 -3.88
CA PHE A 222 0.75 11.96 -2.64
C PHE A 222 2.27 11.99 -2.81
#